data_5d0ac76adc842a73a6a30bf967c4409e
#
_entry.id   5d0ac76adc842a73a6a30bf967c4409e
#
_cell.length_a   1.000
_cell.length_b   1.000
_cell.length_c   1.000
_cell.angle_alpha   90.00
_cell.angle_beta   90.00
_cell.angle_gamma   90.00
#
_symmetry.space_group_name_H-M   'P 1'
#
loop_
_entity.id
_entity.type
_entity.pdbx_description
1 polymer ?
#
loop_
_entity_poly.entity_id
_entity_poly.type
_entity_poly.pdbx_seq_one_letter_code
_entity_poly.pdbx_strand_id
1 'polypeptide(L)'
;MIDFCREHGIQLLVDAAHPFAEQLHKNIGQAAEELNIPVVRYERIYPPRDPDLIWCDSYAEACVWLKNQGIRNLLALSGVQTIPKLKAYWLENPCWFRVLDRPESRQLALKYGFPAGKLIFWEEGKEERELLLQLRPDAILTKESGRSGYFREKVEAARKSGIPVVVIKRPALPEGFYVVTGNNGLRHRIERLLPGFYPLHSGFTTGSCACAAAKAALSTLLTGEVLNQVMITLPDGEEVELPVSRTEKDGQSIICTVVK
;
A
#
# COMPACT_ATOMS: atom_id res chain seq x y z
N MET A 1 -9.20 22.51 2.16
CA MET A 1 -7.84 22.09 2.66
C MET A 1 -6.87 23.26 2.64
N ILE A 2 -6.68 23.92 1.51
CA ILE A 2 -5.74 25.06 1.37
C ILE A 2 -6.04 26.17 2.39
N ASP A 3 -7.29 26.65 2.45
CA ASP A 3 -7.68 27.72 3.39
C ASP A 3 -7.45 27.31 4.84
N PHE A 4 -7.79 26.09 5.20
CA PHE A 4 -7.51 25.53 6.53
C PHE A 4 -6.00 25.54 6.85
N CYS A 5 -5.18 25.12 5.90
CA CYS A 5 -3.72 25.11 6.10
C CYS A 5 -3.15 26.53 6.29
N ARG A 6 -3.64 27.50 5.53
CA ARG A 6 -3.23 28.92 5.67
C ARG A 6 -3.68 29.49 7.02
N GLU A 7 -4.93 29.28 7.37
CA GLU A 7 -5.51 29.79 8.61
C GLU A 7 -4.80 29.26 9.86
N HIS A 8 -4.36 28.00 9.81
CA HIS A 8 -3.72 27.33 10.95
C HIS A 8 -2.18 27.26 10.85
N GLY A 9 -1.59 27.90 9.86
CA GLY A 9 -0.13 27.94 9.71
C GLY A 9 0.51 26.55 9.54
N ILE A 10 -0.15 25.64 8.82
CA ILE A 10 0.34 24.27 8.62
C ILE A 10 1.63 24.31 7.81
N GLN A 11 2.66 23.66 8.30
CA GLN A 11 4.00 23.63 7.70
C GLN A 11 4.33 22.28 7.05
N LEU A 12 3.54 21.23 7.32
CA LEU A 12 3.75 19.89 6.79
C LEU A 12 2.43 19.14 6.79
N LEU A 13 2.18 18.32 5.76
CA LEU A 13 1.04 17.42 5.70
C LEU A 13 1.50 15.97 5.88
N VAL A 14 0.76 15.19 6.67
CA VAL A 14 0.94 13.74 6.78
C VAL A 14 -0.25 13.04 6.11
N ASP A 15 0.03 12.31 5.04
CA ASP A 15 -0.95 11.49 4.36
C ASP A 15 -0.90 10.05 4.87
N ALA A 16 -1.82 9.68 5.76
CA ALA A 16 -2.02 8.32 6.26
C ALA A 16 -3.29 7.67 5.68
N ALA A 17 -3.84 8.19 4.58
CA ALA A 17 -5.08 7.73 3.99
C ALA A 17 -4.96 6.32 3.41
N HIS A 18 -6.11 5.71 3.07
CA HIS A 18 -6.13 4.41 2.40
C HIS A 18 -5.42 4.49 1.04
N PRO A 19 -4.57 3.52 0.64
CA PRO A 19 -3.78 3.57 -0.61
C PRO A 19 -4.60 3.84 -1.87
N PHE A 20 -5.88 3.45 -1.88
CA PHE A 20 -6.82 3.69 -2.99
C PHE A 20 -7.65 4.98 -2.85
N ALA A 21 -7.28 5.88 -1.95
CA ALA A 21 -7.92 7.20 -1.82
C ALA A 21 -7.35 8.20 -2.83
N GLU A 22 -7.33 7.83 -4.11
CA GLU A 22 -6.71 8.56 -5.22
C GLU A 22 -7.04 10.06 -5.24
N GLN A 23 -8.34 10.39 -5.06
CA GLN A 23 -8.76 11.81 -5.07
C GLN A 23 -8.20 12.58 -3.88
N LEU A 24 -8.14 11.95 -2.69
CA LEU A 24 -7.56 12.59 -1.51
C LEU A 24 -6.06 12.80 -1.68
N HIS A 25 -5.32 11.81 -2.20
CA HIS A 25 -3.89 11.97 -2.49
C HIS A 25 -3.63 13.12 -3.46
N LYS A 26 -4.43 13.22 -4.54
CA LYS A 26 -4.36 14.34 -5.49
C LYS A 26 -4.64 15.68 -4.83
N ASN A 27 -5.69 15.76 -4.01
CA ASN A 27 -6.04 16.99 -3.31
C ASN A 27 -4.96 17.42 -2.31
N ILE A 28 -4.32 16.45 -1.63
CA ILE A 28 -3.18 16.72 -0.73
C ILE A 28 -1.99 17.24 -1.53
N GLY A 29 -1.65 16.59 -2.65
CA GLY A 29 -0.56 17.02 -3.52
C GLY A 29 -0.76 18.43 -4.05
N GLN A 30 -1.94 18.75 -4.57
CA GLN A 30 -2.29 20.09 -5.05
C GLN A 30 -2.20 21.15 -3.94
N ALA A 31 -2.71 20.84 -2.75
CA ALA A 31 -2.63 21.76 -1.61
C ALA A 31 -1.19 22.01 -1.16
N ALA A 32 -0.37 20.97 -1.15
CA ALA A 32 1.02 21.04 -0.77
C ALA A 32 1.85 21.87 -1.77
N GLU A 33 1.60 21.66 -3.07
CA GLU A 33 2.25 22.43 -4.15
C GLU A 33 1.88 23.92 -4.06
N GLU A 34 0.58 24.25 -3.92
CA GLU A 34 0.12 25.65 -3.81
C GLU A 34 0.65 26.37 -2.57
N LEU A 35 0.82 25.63 -1.47
CA LEU A 35 1.31 26.19 -0.20
C LEU A 35 2.83 26.10 -0.03
N ASN A 36 3.51 25.41 -0.94
CA ASN A 36 4.93 25.10 -0.88
C ASN A 36 5.33 24.44 0.46
N ILE A 37 4.53 23.45 0.89
CA ILE A 37 4.79 22.67 2.11
C ILE A 37 5.02 21.20 1.78
N PRO A 38 5.88 20.47 2.54
CA PRO A 38 6.16 19.07 2.28
C PRO A 38 5.00 18.16 2.65
N VAL A 39 4.92 17.01 1.97
CA VAL A 39 4.00 15.93 2.30
C VAL A 39 4.78 14.68 2.68
N VAL A 40 4.48 14.13 3.84
CA VAL A 40 4.97 12.81 4.25
C VAL A 40 3.86 11.79 4.09
N ARG A 41 4.07 10.82 3.22
CA ARG A 41 3.19 9.68 3.07
C ARG A 41 3.56 8.60 4.08
N TYR A 42 2.68 8.33 5.04
CA TYR A 42 2.81 7.19 5.94
C TYR A 42 2.25 5.94 5.27
N GLU A 43 3.12 5.12 4.72
CA GLU A 43 2.72 3.93 3.97
C GLU A 43 2.78 2.67 4.83
N ARG A 44 1.97 1.71 4.46
CA ARG A 44 1.94 0.40 5.11
C ARG A 44 3.08 -0.47 4.60
N ILE A 45 3.57 -1.37 5.43
CA ILE A 45 4.49 -2.42 4.98
C ILE A 45 3.67 -3.47 4.23
N TYR A 46 4.08 -3.74 2.99
CA TYR A 46 3.46 -4.77 2.15
C TYR A 46 4.45 -5.89 1.90
N PRO A 47 3.99 -7.15 1.91
CA PRO A 47 4.83 -8.26 1.47
C PRO A 47 5.16 -8.12 -0.03
N PRO A 48 6.23 -8.76 -0.50
CA PRO A 48 6.49 -8.88 -1.93
C PRO A 48 5.27 -9.38 -2.70
N ARG A 49 5.09 -8.89 -3.93
CA ARG A 49 3.98 -9.33 -4.78
C ARG A 49 4.18 -10.79 -5.16
N ASP A 50 3.19 -11.61 -4.86
CA ASP A 50 3.16 -13.03 -5.16
C ASP A 50 3.01 -13.23 -6.68
N PRO A 51 3.95 -13.92 -7.36
CA PRO A 51 3.91 -14.13 -8.81
C PRO A 51 2.76 -15.03 -9.27
N ASP A 52 2.15 -15.80 -8.38
CA ASP A 52 1.02 -16.67 -8.71
C ASP A 52 -0.31 -15.89 -8.81
N LEU A 53 -0.32 -14.61 -8.46
CA LEU A 53 -1.50 -13.75 -8.56
C LEU A 53 -1.47 -12.94 -9.87
N ILE A 54 -2.65 -12.62 -10.37
CA ILE A 54 -2.80 -11.79 -11.58
C ILE A 54 -2.82 -10.33 -11.16
N TRP A 55 -1.74 -9.61 -11.41
CA TRP A 55 -1.56 -8.21 -11.03
C TRP A 55 -1.92 -7.28 -12.17
N CYS A 56 -2.93 -6.42 -11.97
CA CYS A 56 -3.39 -5.43 -12.94
C CYS A 56 -3.13 -4.01 -12.42
N ASP A 57 -2.68 -3.12 -13.30
CA ASP A 57 -2.46 -1.70 -12.98
C ASP A 57 -3.79 -0.92 -12.91
N SER A 58 -4.82 -1.43 -13.56
CA SER A 58 -6.13 -0.79 -13.60
C SER A 58 -7.29 -1.78 -13.64
N TYR A 59 -8.50 -1.29 -13.33
CA TYR A 59 -9.73 -2.06 -13.51
C TYR A 59 -10.03 -2.35 -14.99
N ALA A 60 -9.60 -1.47 -15.90
CA ALA A 60 -9.75 -1.69 -17.33
C ALA A 60 -8.91 -2.89 -17.80
N GLU A 61 -7.66 -2.95 -17.37
CA GLU A 61 -6.78 -4.11 -17.62
C GLU A 61 -7.36 -5.41 -17.05
N ALA A 62 -7.86 -5.34 -15.81
CA ALA A 62 -8.53 -6.48 -15.18
C ALA A 62 -9.75 -6.96 -16.00
N CYS A 63 -10.59 -6.05 -16.51
CA CYS A 63 -11.71 -6.40 -17.38
C CYS A 63 -11.25 -7.10 -18.68
N VAL A 64 -10.17 -6.61 -19.29
CA VAL A 64 -9.59 -7.25 -20.48
C VAL A 64 -9.10 -8.65 -20.16
N TRP A 65 -8.35 -8.81 -19.06
CA TRP A 65 -7.87 -10.12 -18.63
C TRP A 65 -9.02 -11.11 -18.37
N LEU A 66 -10.03 -10.68 -17.60
CA LEU A 66 -11.22 -11.49 -17.27
C LEU A 66 -11.93 -12.00 -18.55
N LYS A 67 -12.11 -11.11 -19.54
CA LYS A 67 -12.74 -11.47 -20.82
C LYS A 67 -11.88 -12.45 -21.61
N ASN A 68 -10.58 -12.23 -21.71
CA ASN A 68 -9.65 -13.09 -22.45
C ASN A 68 -9.54 -14.49 -21.85
N GLN A 69 -9.66 -14.62 -20.53
CA GLN A 69 -9.69 -15.92 -19.84
C GLN A 69 -11.06 -16.59 -19.82
N GLY A 70 -12.08 -15.98 -20.41
CA GLY A 70 -13.43 -16.52 -20.45
C GLY A 70 -14.11 -16.61 -19.09
N ILE A 71 -13.69 -15.77 -18.13
CA ILE A 71 -14.31 -15.67 -16.79
C ILE A 71 -15.73 -15.16 -16.95
N ARG A 72 -16.71 -15.95 -16.50
CA ARG A 72 -18.13 -15.61 -16.63
C ARG A 72 -18.81 -15.29 -15.31
N ASN A 73 -18.26 -15.71 -14.17
CA ASN A 73 -18.80 -15.45 -12.84
C ASN A 73 -17.72 -14.86 -11.94
N LEU A 74 -17.80 -13.57 -11.65
CA LEU A 74 -16.80 -12.84 -10.87
C LEU A 74 -17.30 -12.51 -9.46
N LEU A 75 -16.47 -12.72 -8.46
CA LEU A 75 -16.66 -12.17 -7.13
C LEU A 75 -15.71 -10.99 -6.88
N ALA A 76 -16.24 -9.77 -6.88
CA ALA A 76 -15.49 -8.55 -6.62
C ALA A 76 -15.47 -8.21 -5.12
N LEU A 77 -14.30 -8.36 -4.49
CA LEU A 77 -14.03 -8.06 -3.07
C LEU A 77 -13.38 -6.69 -2.90
N SER A 78 -13.73 -5.73 -3.74
CA SER A 78 -13.08 -4.42 -3.87
C SER A 78 -13.90 -3.24 -3.35
N GLY A 79 -15.14 -3.50 -2.90
CA GLY A 79 -16.03 -2.51 -2.27
C GLY A 79 -16.88 -1.71 -3.28
N VAL A 80 -17.91 -1.02 -2.76
CA VAL A 80 -18.98 -0.39 -3.55
C VAL A 80 -18.48 0.66 -4.56
N GLN A 81 -17.45 1.42 -4.22
CA GLN A 81 -16.89 2.46 -5.09
C GLN A 81 -16.27 1.92 -6.39
N THR A 82 -16.08 0.61 -6.49
CA THR A 82 -15.47 -0.01 -7.66
C THR A 82 -16.50 -0.59 -8.64
N ILE A 83 -17.77 -0.60 -8.27
CA ILE A 83 -18.87 -1.02 -9.15
C ILE A 83 -18.80 -0.34 -10.53
N PRO A 84 -18.71 1.01 -10.62
CA PRO A 84 -18.63 1.68 -11.92
C PRO A 84 -17.34 1.36 -12.69
N LYS A 85 -16.24 1.08 -11.98
CA LYS A 85 -14.96 0.74 -12.61
C LYS A 85 -14.97 -0.64 -13.30
N LEU A 86 -15.87 -1.54 -12.90
CA LEU A 86 -16.08 -2.86 -13.52
C LEU A 86 -17.35 -2.93 -14.40
N LYS A 87 -17.95 -1.77 -14.76
CA LYS A 87 -19.21 -1.72 -15.50
C LYS A 87 -19.13 -2.44 -16.84
N ALA A 88 -18.02 -2.30 -17.57
CA ALA A 88 -17.80 -2.99 -18.84
C ALA A 88 -17.77 -4.54 -18.74
N TYR A 89 -17.59 -5.07 -17.54
CA TYR A 89 -17.64 -6.50 -17.29
C TYR A 89 -19.01 -6.97 -16.79
N TRP A 90 -19.54 -6.32 -15.72
CA TRP A 90 -20.76 -6.83 -15.08
C TRP A 90 -22.06 -6.57 -15.85
N LEU A 91 -22.05 -5.72 -16.88
CA LEU A 91 -23.16 -5.58 -17.81
C LEU A 91 -23.37 -6.82 -18.68
N GLU A 92 -22.30 -7.56 -18.96
CA GLU A 92 -22.30 -8.70 -19.88
C GLU A 92 -22.18 -10.05 -19.14
N ASN A 93 -21.66 -10.03 -17.88
CA ASN A 93 -21.34 -11.24 -17.14
C ASN A 93 -21.89 -11.18 -15.71
N PRO A 94 -22.27 -12.30 -15.11
CA PRO A 94 -22.55 -12.42 -13.68
C PRO A 94 -21.40 -11.89 -12.83
N CYS A 95 -21.73 -10.97 -11.93
CA CYS A 95 -20.75 -10.38 -11.03
C CYS A 95 -21.39 -10.12 -9.67
N TRP A 96 -20.73 -10.52 -8.62
CA TRP A 96 -21.11 -10.26 -7.24
C TRP A 96 -20.17 -9.24 -6.64
N PHE A 97 -20.70 -8.27 -5.88
CA PHE A 97 -19.87 -7.32 -5.13
C PHE A 97 -20.06 -7.52 -3.64
N ARG A 98 -18.98 -7.77 -2.92
CA ARG A 98 -19.00 -7.71 -1.47
C ARG A 98 -18.73 -6.30 -1.00
N VAL A 99 -19.64 -5.77 -0.22
CA VAL A 99 -19.64 -4.40 0.30
C VAL A 99 -19.90 -4.38 1.80
N LEU A 100 -19.58 -3.29 2.46
CA LEU A 100 -19.97 -3.09 3.86
C LEU A 100 -21.49 -2.92 3.96
N ASP A 101 -22.10 -3.48 4.98
CA ASP A 101 -23.54 -3.30 5.24
C ASP A 101 -23.81 -1.92 5.84
N ARG A 102 -23.96 -0.96 4.95
CA ARG A 102 -24.25 0.44 5.26
C ARG A 102 -25.29 0.97 4.29
N PRO A 103 -26.17 1.89 4.75
CA PRO A 103 -27.15 2.53 3.86
C PRO A 103 -26.52 3.17 2.62
N GLU A 104 -25.35 3.81 2.79
CA GLU A 104 -24.63 4.47 1.71
C GLU A 104 -24.13 3.47 0.64
N SER A 105 -23.76 2.25 1.07
CA SER A 105 -23.34 1.21 0.11
C SER A 105 -24.51 0.80 -0.80
N ARG A 106 -25.71 0.67 -0.24
CA ARG A 106 -26.91 0.32 -1.00
C ARG A 106 -27.32 1.46 -1.95
N GLN A 107 -27.30 2.69 -1.46
CA GLN A 107 -27.61 3.87 -2.26
C GLN A 107 -26.64 4.08 -3.42
N LEU A 108 -25.34 3.91 -3.18
CA LEU A 108 -24.31 4.00 -4.22
C LEU A 108 -24.46 2.90 -5.27
N ALA A 109 -24.69 1.66 -4.86
CA ALA A 109 -24.90 0.56 -5.80
C ALA A 109 -26.13 0.85 -6.70
N LEU A 110 -27.22 1.30 -6.12
CA LEU A 110 -28.42 1.69 -6.86
C LEU A 110 -28.13 2.86 -7.85
N LYS A 111 -27.42 3.90 -7.38
CA LYS A 111 -26.99 5.02 -8.22
C LYS A 111 -26.15 4.58 -9.42
N TYR A 112 -25.33 3.55 -9.25
CA TYR A 112 -24.53 2.99 -10.34
C TYR A 112 -25.29 2.02 -11.24
N GLY A 113 -26.59 1.75 -10.94
CA GLY A 113 -27.44 0.83 -11.69
C GLY A 113 -27.08 -0.64 -11.47
N PHE A 114 -26.39 -0.96 -10.38
CA PHE A 114 -26.01 -2.33 -10.07
C PHE A 114 -27.15 -3.10 -9.39
N PRO A 115 -27.44 -4.36 -9.80
CA PRO A 115 -28.55 -5.12 -9.25
C PRO A 115 -28.38 -5.42 -7.75
N ALA A 116 -29.34 -5.00 -6.93
CA ALA A 116 -29.29 -5.18 -5.47
C ALA A 116 -29.14 -6.66 -5.06
N GLY A 117 -29.77 -7.59 -5.79
CA GLY A 117 -29.66 -9.04 -5.53
C GLY A 117 -28.28 -9.65 -5.80
N LYS A 118 -27.33 -8.88 -6.34
CA LYS A 118 -25.94 -9.26 -6.57
C LYS A 118 -24.97 -8.62 -5.58
N LEU A 119 -25.49 -7.87 -4.58
CA LEU A 119 -24.71 -7.37 -3.45
C LEU A 119 -24.64 -8.41 -2.36
N ILE A 120 -23.45 -8.57 -1.82
CA ILE A 120 -23.17 -9.38 -0.63
C ILE A 120 -22.66 -8.45 0.44
N PHE A 121 -23.23 -8.56 1.63
CA PHE A 121 -22.81 -7.74 2.75
C PHE A 121 -21.72 -8.46 3.54
N TRP A 122 -20.69 -7.69 3.89
CA TRP A 122 -19.63 -8.21 4.74
C TRP A 122 -20.17 -8.42 6.16
N GLU A 123 -19.94 -9.61 6.71
CA GLU A 123 -20.29 -10.00 8.07
C GLU A 123 -19.02 -10.42 8.80
N GLU A 124 -18.85 -9.93 10.03
CA GLU A 124 -17.73 -10.31 10.87
C GLU A 124 -17.82 -11.79 11.27
N GLY A 125 -16.66 -12.49 11.23
CA GLY A 125 -16.60 -13.92 11.57
C GLY A 125 -17.03 -14.88 10.46
N LYS A 126 -17.54 -14.40 9.33
CA LYS A 126 -17.87 -15.25 8.20
C LYS A 126 -16.65 -15.59 7.37
N GLU A 127 -16.38 -16.87 7.20
CA GLU A 127 -15.21 -17.33 6.45
C GLU A 127 -15.33 -17.05 4.93
N GLU A 128 -14.25 -16.57 4.33
CA GLU A 128 -14.17 -16.36 2.87
C GLU A 128 -14.49 -17.62 2.08
N ARG A 129 -14.12 -18.79 2.61
CA ARG A 129 -14.33 -20.08 1.98
C ARG A 129 -15.81 -20.42 1.80
N GLU A 130 -16.66 -20.13 2.78
CA GLU A 130 -18.10 -20.37 2.68
C GLU A 130 -18.72 -19.60 1.52
N LEU A 131 -18.33 -18.33 1.37
CA LEU A 131 -18.77 -17.48 0.29
C LEU A 131 -18.35 -18.04 -1.08
N LEU A 132 -17.11 -18.53 -1.19
CA LEU A 132 -16.61 -19.13 -2.43
C LEU A 132 -17.36 -20.43 -2.79
N LEU A 133 -17.66 -21.25 -1.80
CA LEU A 133 -18.45 -22.48 -2.02
C LEU A 133 -19.89 -22.19 -2.44
N GLN A 134 -20.50 -21.15 -1.87
CA GLN A 134 -21.87 -20.75 -2.19
C GLN A 134 -22.00 -20.17 -3.60
N LEU A 135 -21.09 -19.26 -3.99
CA LEU A 135 -21.17 -18.50 -5.24
C LEU A 135 -20.48 -19.19 -6.40
N ARG A 136 -19.52 -20.04 -6.13
CA ARG A 136 -18.68 -20.74 -7.12
C ARG A 136 -18.18 -19.80 -8.22
N PRO A 137 -17.48 -18.71 -7.86
CA PRO A 137 -16.96 -17.78 -8.85
C PRO A 137 -15.84 -18.43 -9.67
N ASP A 138 -15.72 -18.06 -10.94
CA ASP A 138 -14.61 -18.46 -11.80
C ASP A 138 -13.32 -17.71 -11.45
N ALA A 139 -13.45 -16.50 -10.87
CA ALA A 139 -12.34 -15.70 -10.37
C ALA A 139 -12.80 -14.79 -9.22
N ILE A 140 -11.86 -14.38 -8.36
CA ILE A 140 -12.07 -13.26 -7.46
C ILE A 140 -11.25 -12.05 -7.91
N LEU A 141 -11.78 -10.84 -7.65
CA LEU A 141 -11.05 -9.60 -7.85
C LEU A 141 -10.95 -8.86 -6.52
N THR A 142 -9.74 -8.47 -6.16
CA THR A 142 -9.49 -7.69 -4.93
C THR A 142 -8.51 -6.54 -5.19
N LYS A 143 -8.22 -5.75 -4.17
CA LYS A 143 -7.23 -4.66 -4.20
C LYS A 143 -6.02 -5.02 -3.36
N GLU A 144 -4.85 -4.52 -3.71
CA GLU A 144 -3.64 -4.58 -2.89
C GLU A 144 -3.82 -3.72 -1.61
N SER A 145 -4.63 -4.21 -0.66
CA SER A 145 -5.11 -3.42 0.49
C SER A 145 -4.35 -3.65 1.80
N GLY A 146 -3.44 -4.61 1.84
CA GLY A 146 -2.71 -4.99 3.05
C GLY A 146 -3.59 -5.66 4.13
N ARG A 147 -3.11 -5.68 5.37
CA ARG A 147 -3.78 -6.38 6.49
C ARG A 147 -5.20 -5.89 6.76
N SER A 148 -5.43 -4.58 6.76
CA SER A 148 -6.75 -4.01 7.08
C SER A 148 -7.84 -4.30 6.05
N GLY A 149 -7.47 -4.81 4.87
CA GLY A 149 -8.41 -5.24 3.84
C GLY A 149 -8.59 -6.74 3.75
N TYR A 150 -8.07 -7.50 4.71
CA TYR A 150 -8.11 -8.97 4.73
C TYR A 150 -7.58 -9.57 3.40
N PHE A 151 -6.49 -8.96 2.88
CA PHE A 151 -5.95 -9.36 1.58
C PHE A 151 -5.45 -10.80 1.61
N ARG A 152 -4.71 -11.16 2.64
CA ARG A 152 -4.12 -12.49 2.82
C ARG A 152 -5.19 -13.56 2.91
N GLU A 153 -6.21 -13.34 3.72
CA GLU A 153 -7.32 -14.27 3.95
C GLU A 153 -8.08 -14.56 2.65
N LYS A 154 -8.32 -13.54 1.84
CA LYS A 154 -8.97 -13.68 0.52
C LYS A 154 -8.14 -14.51 -0.44
N VAL A 155 -6.83 -14.23 -0.52
CA VAL A 155 -5.90 -14.95 -1.38
C VAL A 155 -5.79 -16.42 -0.96
N GLU A 156 -5.61 -16.68 0.34
CA GLU A 156 -5.50 -18.04 0.87
C GLU A 156 -6.80 -18.87 0.64
N ALA A 157 -7.97 -18.27 0.86
CA ALA A 157 -9.24 -18.93 0.61
C ALA A 157 -9.43 -19.29 -0.87
N ALA A 158 -9.11 -18.36 -1.77
CA ALA A 158 -9.19 -18.57 -3.21
C ALA A 158 -8.21 -19.66 -3.68
N ARG A 159 -6.95 -19.60 -3.21
CA ARG A 159 -5.91 -20.60 -3.52
C ARG A 159 -6.33 -22.01 -3.09
N LYS A 160 -6.87 -22.17 -1.86
CA LYS A 160 -7.40 -23.45 -1.36
C LYS A 160 -8.57 -23.96 -2.19
N SER A 161 -9.29 -23.09 -2.88
CA SER A 161 -10.43 -23.43 -3.73
C SER A 161 -10.06 -23.55 -5.21
N GLY A 162 -8.78 -23.37 -5.59
CA GLY A 162 -8.33 -23.39 -6.98
C GLY A 162 -8.85 -22.23 -7.84
N ILE A 163 -9.26 -21.12 -7.21
CA ILE A 163 -9.87 -19.96 -7.88
C ILE A 163 -8.79 -18.91 -8.15
N PRO A 164 -8.61 -18.44 -9.40
CA PRO A 164 -7.65 -17.38 -9.72
C PRO A 164 -8.02 -16.07 -9.06
N VAL A 165 -6.97 -15.31 -8.66
CA VAL A 165 -7.10 -14.04 -7.97
C VAL A 165 -6.54 -12.92 -8.81
N VAL A 166 -7.41 -12.00 -9.20
CA VAL A 166 -7.05 -10.75 -9.88
C VAL A 166 -6.88 -9.65 -8.84
N VAL A 167 -5.71 -9.02 -8.83
CA VAL A 167 -5.37 -7.99 -7.84
C VAL A 167 -5.16 -6.66 -8.54
N ILE A 168 -5.91 -5.66 -8.15
CA ILE A 168 -5.65 -4.28 -8.58
C ILE A 168 -4.51 -3.72 -7.74
N LYS A 169 -3.40 -3.37 -8.41
CA LYS A 169 -2.25 -2.72 -7.78
C LYS A 169 -2.63 -1.39 -7.16
N ARG A 170 -1.90 -0.99 -6.14
CA ARG A 170 -2.03 0.35 -5.55
C ARG A 170 -1.72 1.41 -6.61
N PRO A 171 -2.52 2.47 -6.70
CA PRO A 171 -2.21 3.59 -7.59
C PRO A 171 -0.89 4.26 -7.17
N ALA A 172 -0.20 4.83 -8.14
CA ALA A 172 0.96 5.66 -7.88
C ALA A 172 0.56 6.89 -7.05
N LEU A 173 1.45 7.30 -6.16
CA LEU A 173 1.30 8.54 -5.40
C LEU A 173 1.65 9.74 -6.29
N PRO A 174 1.12 10.94 -5.98
CA PRO A 174 1.64 12.18 -6.57
C PRO A 174 3.14 12.32 -6.36
N GLU A 175 3.80 12.98 -7.29
CA GLU A 175 5.23 13.31 -7.17
C GLU A 175 5.48 14.21 -5.94
N GLY A 176 6.70 14.17 -5.41
CA GLY A 176 7.11 14.98 -4.28
C GLY A 176 6.68 14.50 -2.89
N PHE A 177 5.96 13.37 -2.79
CA PHE A 177 5.63 12.79 -1.49
C PHE A 177 6.84 12.03 -0.92
N TYR A 178 7.21 12.35 0.33
CA TYR A 178 8.21 11.59 1.08
C TYR A 178 7.55 10.35 1.68
N VAL A 179 7.78 9.20 1.07
CA VAL A 179 7.19 7.93 1.53
C VAL A 179 8.02 7.38 2.68
N VAL A 180 7.34 7.06 3.79
CA VAL A 180 7.92 6.44 4.98
C VAL A 180 7.04 5.30 5.46
N THR A 181 7.66 4.32 6.12
CA THR A 181 6.95 3.23 6.82
C THR A 181 7.28 3.31 8.30
N GLY A 182 6.37 2.85 9.14
CA GLY A 182 6.54 2.80 10.58
C GLY A 182 6.69 4.15 11.29
N ASN A 183 6.66 4.10 12.61
CA ASN A 183 6.68 5.30 13.44
C ASN A 183 8.05 6.00 13.46
N ASN A 184 9.14 5.21 13.41
CA ASN A 184 10.48 5.77 13.39
C ASN A 184 10.75 6.48 12.07
N GLY A 185 10.38 5.89 10.93
CA GLY A 185 10.51 6.52 9.63
C GLY A 185 9.73 7.84 9.54
N LEU A 186 8.49 7.87 10.04
CA LEU A 186 7.69 9.08 10.11
C LEU A 186 8.37 10.15 10.97
N ARG A 187 8.80 9.78 12.19
CA ARG A 187 9.43 10.71 13.12
C ARG A 187 10.73 11.30 12.53
N HIS A 188 11.63 10.47 12.02
CA HIS A 188 12.87 10.93 11.40
C HIS A 188 12.64 11.86 10.20
N ARG A 189 11.61 11.54 9.38
CA ARG A 189 11.30 12.41 8.24
C ARG A 189 10.78 13.76 8.69
N ILE A 190 9.91 13.81 9.70
CA ILE A 190 9.42 15.08 10.27
C ILE A 190 10.57 15.89 10.87
N GLU A 191 11.46 15.27 11.64
CA GLU A 191 12.63 15.94 12.23
C GLU A 191 13.55 16.58 11.17
N ARG A 192 13.70 15.92 10.01
CA ARG A 192 14.49 16.48 8.88
C ARG A 192 13.79 17.64 8.18
N LEU A 193 12.46 17.56 8.02
CA LEU A 193 11.69 18.59 7.31
C LEU A 193 11.34 19.79 8.19
N LEU A 194 11.16 19.56 9.48
CA LEU A 194 10.84 20.59 10.49
C LEU A 194 11.79 20.47 11.68
N PRO A 195 13.05 20.96 11.56
CA PRO A 195 13.99 20.98 12.67
C PRO A 195 13.40 21.70 13.89
N GLY A 196 13.42 21.06 15.06
CA GLY A 196 12.87 21.64 16.28
C GLY A 196 11.40 21.34 16.55
N PHE A 197 10.69 20.63 15.67
CA PHE A 197 9.31 20.19 15.92
C PHE A 197 9.22 19.26 17.14
N TYR A 198 10.18 18.36 17.31
CA TYR A 198 10.28 17.53 18.51
C TYR A 198 11.33 18.14 19.47
N PRO A 199 11.07 18.15 20.80
CA PRO A 199 12.01 18.68 21.78
C PRO A 199 13.29 17.84 21.91
N LEU A 200 13.23 16.56 21.53
CA LEU A 200 14.36 15.62 21.53
C LEU A 200 14.45 14.94 20.17
N HIS A 201 15.67 14.89 19.61
CA HIS A 201 15.93 14.14 18.40
C HIS A 201 15.86 12.64 18.66
N SER A 202 15.29 11.90 17.72
CA SER A 202 15.34 10.45 17.74
C SER A 202 16.66 9.94 17.16
N GLY A 203 17.17 8.85 17.72
CA GLY A 203 18.39 8.18 17.24
C GLY A 203 18.15 6.67 17.12
N PHE A 204 18.97 6.02 16.31
CA PHE A 204 18.95 4.57 16.21
C PHE A 204 19.70 3.93 17.38
N THR A 205 19.33 2.71 17.73
CA THR A 205 20.07 1.95 18.76
C THR A 205 21.46 1.57 18.25
N THR A 206 22.39 1.30 19.17
CA THR A 206 23.72 0.78 18.82
C THR A 206 23.62 -0.49 17.97
N GLY A 207 22.65 -1.38 18.27
CA GLY A 207 22.41 -2.60 17.51
C GLY A 207 21.99 -2.31 16.07
N SER A 208 21.09 -1.35 15.84
CA SER A 208 20.66 -0.95 14.50
C SER A 208 21.83 -0.34 13.70
N CYS A 209 22.64 0.53 14.32
CA CYS A 209 23.80 1.10 13.66
C CYS A 209 24.87 0.03 13.35
N ALA A 210 25.11 -0.91 14.25
CA ALA A 210 26.04 -2.02 14.00
C ALA A 210 25.55 -2.94 12.85
N CYS A 211 24.25 -3.25 12.81
CA CYS A 211 23.65 -4.02 11.73
C CYS A 211 23.82 -3.31 10.37
N ALA A 212 23.55 -2.01 10.33
CA ALA A 212 23.71 -1.20 9.14
C ALA A 212 25.17 -1.16 8.66
N ALA A 213 26.13 -0.93 9.59
CA ALA A 213 27.54 -0.92 9.26
C ALA A 213 28.02 -2.27 8.72
N ALA A 214 27.61 -3.39 9.35
CA ALA A 214 27.95 -4.73 8.90
C ALA A 214 27.36 -5.05 7.51
N LYS A 215 26.10 -4.69 7.28
CA LYS A 215 25.45 -4.86 5.96
C LYS A 215 26.14 -4.05 4.86
N ALA A 216 26.49 -2.79 5.14
CA ALA A 216 27.22 -1.94 4.20
C ALA A 216 28.60 -2.52 3.88
N ALA A 217 29.35 -2.95 4.90
CA ALA A 217 30.68 -3.54 4.73
C ALA A 217 30.61 -4.84 3.91
N LEU A 218 29.67 -5.73 4.21
CA LEU A 218 29.49 -6.98 3.48
C LEU A 218 29.08 -6.72 2.02
N SER A 219 28.15 -5.82 1.79
CA SER A 219 27.72 -5.43 0.42
C SER A 219 28.92 -4.89 -0.38
N THR A 220 29.68 -3.95 0.20
CA THR A 220 30.88 -3.39 -0.44
C THR A 220 31.94 -4.47 -0.73
N LEU A 221 32.12 -5.42 0.18
CA LEU A 221 33.06 -6.53 0.01
C LEU A 221 32.66 -7.44 -1.16
N LEU A 222 31.37 -7.73 -1.32
CA LEU A 222 30.86 -8.65 -2.34
C LEU A 222 30.71 -7.99 -3.72
N THR A 223 30.31 -6.72 -3.77
CA THR A 223 30.05 -6.02 -5.06
C THR A 223 31.15 -5.10 -5.51
N GLY A 224 32.04 -4.70 -4.58
CA GLY A 224 33.06 -3.65 -4.83
C GLY A 224 32.51 -2.23 -4.80
N GLU A 225 31.21 -2.03 -4.70
CA GLU A 225 30.55 -0.72 -4.66
C GLU A 225 30.47 -0.15 -3.25
N VAL A 226 30.86 1.10 -3.07
CA VAL A 226 30.75 1.81 -1.78
C VAL A 226 29.35 2.35 -1.61
N LEU A 227 28.68 1.96 -0.53
CA LEU A 227 27.36 2.45 -0.19
C LEU A 227 27.45 3.68 0.70
N ASN A 228 26.75 4.77 0.33
CA ASN A 228 26.62 5.96 1.17
C ASN A 228 25.43 5.87 2.14
N GLN A 229 24.55 4.92 1.92
CA GLN A 229 23.39 4.63 2.77
C GLN A 229 23.01 3.15 2.65
N VAL A 230 22.38 2.63 3.68
CA VAL A 230 21.99 1.22 3.72
C VAL A 230 20.63 1.05 4.40
N MET A 231 19.78 0.28 3.75
CA MET A 231 18.48 -0.10 4.30
C MET A 231 18.64 -1.29 5.26
N ILE A 232 18.06 -1.19 6.44
CA ILE A 232 17.92 -2.31 7.40
C ILE A 232 16.48 -2.48 7.81
N THR A 233 16.12 -3.69 8.26
CA THR A 233 14.80 -3.98 8.83
C THR A 233 14.93 -4.03 10.34
N LEU A 234 14.15 -3.24 11.06
CA LEU A 234 14.07 -3.25 12.52
C LEU A 234 13.29 -4.49 13.02
N PRO A 235 13.40 -4.84 14.31
CA PRO A 235 12.71 -6.01 14.86
C PRO A 235 11.18 -6.00 14.74
N ASP A 236 10.57 -4.81 14.64
CA ASP A 236 9.13 -4.61 14.41
C ASP A 236 8.73 -4.72 12.94
N GLY A 237 9.70 -4.99 12.04
CA GLY A 237 9.50 -5.11 10.59
C GLY A 237 9.54 -3.77 9.83
N GLU A 238 9.82 -2.66 10.51
CA GLU A 238 10.01 -1.36 9.86
C GLU A 238 11.33 -1.34 9.08
N GLU A 239 11.29 -0.88 7.82
CA GLU A 239 12.49 -0.64 7.02
C GLU A 239 12.97 0.79 7.21
N VAL A 240 14.24 0.94 7.59
CA VAL A 240 14.86 2.24 7.81
C VAL A 240 16.18 2.34 7.06
N GLU A 241 16.43 3.52 6.53
CA GLU A 241 17.65 3.82 5.80
C GLU A 241 18.62 4.61 6.68
N LEU A 242 19.83 4.10 6.88
CA LEU A 242 20.87 4.74 7.67
C LEU A 242 22.02 5.20 6.76
N PRO A 243 22.55 6.43 6.99
CA PRO A 243 23.72 6.92 6.27
C PRO A 243 24.97 6.18 6.73
N VAL A 244 25.82 5.80 5.78
CA VAL A 244 27.18 5.29 6.02
C VAL A 244 28.13 6.49 5.98
N SER A 245 28.69 6.84 7.13
CA SER A 245 29.52 8.04 7.25
C SER A 245 30.94 7.86 6.74
N ARG A 246 31.44 6.62 6.72
CA ARG A 246 32.80 6.29 6.29
C ARG A 246 32.86 4.85 5.84
N THR A 247 33.57 4.60 4.72
CA THR A 247 33.94 3.25 4.26
C THR A 247 35.44 3.25 3.97
N GLU A 248 36.15 2.29 4.52
CA GLU A 248 37.58 2.09 4.37
C GLU A 248 37.87 0.67 3.93
N LYS A 249 38.90 0.52 3.10
CA LYS A 249 39.44 -0.76 2.70
C LYS A 249 40.78 -0.95 3.37
N ASP A 250 40.89 -2.01 4.16
CA ASP A 250 42.13 -2.42 4.85
C ASP A 250 42.48 -3.85 4.42
N GLY A 251 43.38 -3.95 3.45
CA GLY A 251 43.77 -5.23 2.84
C GLY A 251 42.57 -5.93 2.18
N GLN A 252 42.17 -7.08 2.75
CA GLN A 252 40.99 -7.84 2.30
C GLN A 252 39.73 -7.53 3.14
N SER A 253 39.82 -6.57 4.03
CA SER A 253 38.71 -6.18 4.92
C SER A 253 38.09 -4.87 4.49
N ILE A 254 36.77 -4.74 4.72
CA ILE A 254 36.02 -3.49 4.56
C ILE A 254 35.53 -3.04 5.94
N ILE A 255 35.78 -1.79 6.25
CA ILE A 255 35.34 -1.15 7.50
C ILE A 255 34.32 -0.07 7.14
N CYS A 256 33.09 -0.20 7.65
CA CYS A 256 32.06 0.83 7.49
C CYS A 256 31.69 1.42 8.86
N THR A 257 31.49 2.74 8.89
CA THR A 257 31.05 3.47 10.06
C THR A 257 29.66 4.04 9.85
N VAL A 258 28.77 3.77 10.80
CA VAL A 258 27.44 4.37 10.90
C VAL A 258 27.35 5.10 12.24
N VAL A 259 27.05 6.40 12.18
CA VAL A 259 26.96 7.22 13.39
C VAL A 259 25.57 7.09 14.02
N LYS A 260 25.55 6.96 15.35
CA LYS A 260 24.34 6.87 16.16
C LYS A 260 23.69 8.24 16.32
#